data_de3a86faf7a7815238a64a178c4afa77
#
_entry.id   de3a86faf7a7815238a64a178c4afa77
#
_cell.length_a   1.000
_cell.length_b   1.000
_cell.length_c   1.000
_cell.angle_alpha   90.00
_cell.angle_beta   90.00
_cell.angle_gamma   90.00
#
_symmetry.space_group_name_H-M   'P 1'
#
loop_
_entity.id
_entity.type
_entity.pdbx_description
1 polymer ?
#
loop_
_entity_poly.entity_id
_entity_poly.type
_entity_poly.pdbx_seq_one_letter_code
_entity_poly.pdbx_strand_id
1 'polypeptide(L)'
;MTEAMYTVEDLIKYADSILPIPILEDEESKFLLEIAEDESLTMKIIGDLTIYGVDIPEKLIDGLVRGYDEELIREYWEDCLYDRQHA
;
A
#
# COMPACT_ATOMS: atom_id res chain seq x y z
N MET A 1 -13.18 17.48 -13.49
CA MET A 1 -13.23 16.20 -12.78
C MET A 1 -12.16 16.16 -11.72
N THR A 2 -12.55 15.93 -10.49
CA THR A 2 -11.59 15.90 -9.39
C THR A 2 -10.87 14.56 -9.37
N GLU A 3 -9.55 14.57 -9.30
CA GLU A 3 -8.78 13.35 -9.18
C GLU A 3 -8.98 12.76 -7.79
N ALA A 4 -9.14 11.46 -7.72
CA ALA A 4 -9.36 10.77 -6.45
C ALA A 4 -8.11 10.81 -5.58
N MET A 5 -8.31 11.10 -4.30
CA MET A 5 -7.30 10.90 -3.26
C MET A 5 -7.69 9.65 -2.49
N TYR A 6 -6.71 8.79 -2.24
CA TYR A 6 -6.92 7.59 -1.45
C TYR A 6 -6.12 7.66 -0.14
N THR A 7 -6.64 6.99 0.86
CA THR A 7 -6.00 6.90 2.17
C THR A 7 -5.50 5.48 2.41
N VAL A 8 -4.74 5.29 3.49
CA VAL A 8 -4.31 3.94 3.89
C VAL A 8 -5.52 3.03 4.13
N GLU A 9 -6.65 3.58 4.58
CA GLU A 9 -7.88 2.80 4.79
C GLU A 9 -8.42 2.24 3.49
N ASP A 10 -8.36 3.03 2.40
CA ASP A 10 -8.75 2.56 1.08
C ASP A 10 -7.84 1.42 0.61
N LEU A 11 -6.55 1.53 0.87
CA LEU A 11 -5.58 0.50 0.53
C LEU A 11 -5.84 -0.78 1.34
N ILE A 12 -6.17 -0.64 2.63
CA ILE A 12 -6.54 -1.78 3.48
C ILE A 12 -7.76 -2.51 2.90
N LYS A 13 -8.79 -1.77 2.50
CA LYS A 13 -9.99 -2.35 1.88
C LYS A 13 -9.65 -3.11 0.61
N TYR A 14 -8.80 -2.53 -0.22
CA TYR A 14 -8.36 -3.18 -1.45
C TYR A 14 -7.61 -4.48 -1.14
N ALA A 15 -6.65 -4.43 -0.22
CA ALA A 15 -5.87 -5.60 0.17
C ALA A 15 -6.76 -6.70 0.76
N ASP A 16 -7.68 -6.34 1.65
CA ASP A 16 -8.59 -7.29 2.29
C ASP A 16 -9.54 -7.97 1.30
N SER A 17 -9.82 -7.32 0.16
CA SER A 17 -10.65 -7.92 -0.89
C SER A 17 -9.92 -8.99 -1.70
N ILE A 18 -8.59 -9.04 -1.60
CA ILE A 18 -7.74 -9.92 -2.43
C ILE A 18 -7.02 -10.96 -1.58
N LEU A 19 -6.44 -10.54 -0.44
CA LEU A 19 -5.64 -11.42 0.40
C LEU A 19 -6.51 -12.36 1.23
N PRO A 20 -6.03 -13.58 1.50
CA PRO A 20 -6.79 -14.54 2.31
C PRO A 20 -6.90 -14.17 3.79
N ILE A 21 -5.99 -13.32 4.27
CA ILE A 21 -5.96 -12.89 5.67
C ILE A 21 -6.04 -11.37 5.72
N PRO A 22 -6.94 -10.78 6.53
CA PRO A 22 -7.03 -9.33 6.66
C PRO A 22 -5.71 -8.69 7.11
N ILE A 23 -5.39 -7.52 6.54
CA ILE A 23 -4.17 -6.80 6.86
C ILE A 23 -4.03 -6.54 8.37
N LEU A 24 -5.13 -6.16 9.03
CA LEU A 24 -5.09 -5.79 10.45
C LEU A 24 -5.02 -7.00 11.40
N GLU A 25 -5.00 -8.22 10.91
CA GLU A 25 -4.65 -9.38 11.72
C GLU A 25 -3.15 -9.43 11.99
N ASP A 26 -2.35 -8.76 11.16
CA ASP A 26 -0.94 -8.59 11.42
C ASP A 26 -0.73 -7.52 12.50
N GLU A 27 -0.06 -7.89 13.59
CA GLU A 27 0.10 -7.01 14.75
C GLU A 27 0.88 -5.74 14.42
N GLU A 28 1.88 -5.83 13.54
CA GLU A 28 2.66 -4.67 13.14
C GLU A 28 1.80 -3.67 12.36
N SER A 29 0.98 -4.16 11.43
CA SER A 29 0.06 -3.31 10.67
C SER A 29 -0.96 -2.64 11.58
N LYS A 30 -1.51 -3.40 12.52
CA LYS A 30 -2.45 -2.88 13.50
C LYS A 30 -1.82 -1.80 14.37
N PHE A 31 -0.59 -2.05 14.82
CA PHE A 31 0.16 -1.07 15.63
C PHE A 31 0.40 0.23 14.84
N LEU A 32 0.85 0.12 13.59
CA LEU A 32 1.09 1.31 12.76
C LEU A 32 -0.18 2.13 12.54
N LEU A 33 -1.32 1.46 12.38
CA LEU A 33 -2.59 2.16 12.28
C LEU A 33 -2.96 2.87 13.58
N GLU A 34 -2.74 2.22 14.73
CA GLU A 34 -3.06 2.78 16.05
C GLU A 34 -2.26 4.04 16.36
N ILE A 35 -0.99 4.09 15.96
CA ILE A 35 -0.13 5.25 16.19
C ILE A 35 -0.19 6.27 15.06
N ALA A 36 -1.11 6.09 14.10
CA ALA A 36 -1.31 6.97 12.95
C ALA A 36 -0.08 7.14 12.06
N GLU A 37 0.74 6.10 11.95
CA GLU A 37 1.86 6.05 11.00
C GLU A 37 1.38 5.56 9.64
N ASP A 38 0.50 6.36 9.02
CA ASP A 38 -0.22 5.98 7.81
C ASP A 38 0.69 5.77 6.62
N GLU A 39 1.73 6.59 6.47
CA GLU A 39 2.68 6.45 5.36
C GLU A 39 3.48 5.16 5.49
N SER A 40 3.98 4.85 6.68
CA SER A 40 4.71 3.61 6.95
C SER A 40 3.82 2.39 6.73
N LEU A 41 2.57 2.46 7.16
CA LEU A 41 1.61 1.38 6.94
C LEU A 41 1.30 1.22 5.45
N THR A 42 1.14 2.32 4.72
CA THR A 42 0.92 2.29 3.27
C THR A 42 2.05 1.56 2.57
N MET A 43 3.29 1.89 2.89
CA MET A 43 4.47 1.24 2.30
C MET A 43 4.52 -0.25 2.65
N LYS A 44 4.23 -0.60 3.91
CA LYS A 44 4.21 -1.99 4.33
C LYS A 44 3.17 -2.81 3.55
N ILE A 45 1.98 -2.27 3.36
CA ILE A 45 0.92 -2.96 2.62
C ILE A 45 1.31 -3.13 1.13
N ILE A 46 1.89 -2.10 0.53
CA ILE A 46 2.39 -2.17 -0.85
C ILE A 46 3.42 -3.30 -0.98
N GLY A 47 4.35 -3.39 -0.04
CA GLY A 47 5.35 -4.46 -0.02
C GLY A 47 4.73 -5.84 0.11
N ASP A 48 3.78 -5.99 1.05
CA ASP A 48 3.10 -7.26 1.27
C ASP A 48 2.31 -7.71 0.04
N LEU A 49 1.57 -6.80 -0.60
CA LEU A 49 0.83 -7.11 -1.82
C LEU A 49 1.76 -7.56 -2.94
N THR A 50 2.89 -6.88 -3.08
CA THR A 50 3.87 -7.22 -4.11
C THR A 50 4.48 -8.61 -3.87
N ILE A 51 4.77 -8.95 -2.62
CA ILE A 51 5.28 -10.28 -2.24
C ILE A 51 4.27 -11.38 -2.59
N TYR A 52 2.97 -11.11 -2.40
CA TYR A 52 1.92 -12.04 -2.77
C TYR A 52 1.65 -12.10 -4.28
N GLY A 53 2.36 -11.32 -5.08
CA GLY A 53 2.19 -11.31 -6.53
C GLY A 53 0.99 -10.52 -7.01
N VAL A 54 0.45 -9.65 -6.17
CA VAL A 54 -0.70 -8.81 -6.52
C VAL A 54 -0.22 -7.58 -7.29
N ASP A 55 -0.82 -7.34 -8.47
CA ASP A 55 -0.56 -6.13 -9.24
C ASP A 55 -1.47 -5.01 -8.76
N ILE A 56 -0.89 -4.03 -8.07
CA ILE A 56 -1.65 -2.90 -7.54
C ILE A 56 -1.99 -1.95 -8.69
N PRO A 57 -3.28 -1.57 -8.86
CA PRO A 57 -3.64 -0.64 -9.93
C PRO A 57 -2.90 0.69 -9.79
N GLU A 58 -2.36 1.19 -10.90
CA GLU A 58 -1.62 2.45 -10.90
C GLU A 58 -2.47 3.61 -10.41
N LYS A 59 -3.78 3.60 -10.70
CA LYS A 59 -4.70 4.62 -10.20
C LYS A 59 -4.76 4.68 -8.68
N LEU A 60 -4.65 3.52 -8.01
CA LEU A 60 -4.65 3.47 -6.56
C LEU A 60 -3.34 4.08 -6.02
N ILE A 61 -2.20 3.76 -6.64
CA ILE A 61 -0.92 4.36 -6.27
C ILE A 61 -0.98 5.88 -6.46
N ASP A 62 -1.46 6.35 -7.60
CA ASP A 62 -1.58 7.79 -7.89
C ASP A 62 -2.47 8.50 -6.85
N GLY A 63 -3.56 7.86 -6.45
CA GLY A 63 -4.46 8.43 -5.43
C GLY A 63 -3.81 8.47 -4.03
N LEU A 64 -3.02 7.46 -3.68
CA LEU A 64 -2.30 7.41 -2.41
C LEU A 64 -1.22 8.48 -2.34
N VAL A 65 -0.44 8.66 -3.42
CA VAL A 65 0.65 9.64 -3.41
C VAL A 65 0.16 11.07 -3.30
N ARG A 66 -1.09 11.36 -3.64
CA ARG A 66 -1.66 12.70 -3.45
C ARG A 66 -1.85 13.05 -1.98
N GLY A 67 -1.97 12.05 -1.10
CA GLY A 67 -2.17 12.25 0.33
C GLY A 67 -0.92 12.10 1.17
N TYR A 68 0.16 11.58 0.59
CA TYR A 68 1.40 11.28 1.30
C TYR A 68 2.60 11.77 0.51
N ASP A 69 3.81 11.37 0.88
CA ASP A 69 5.02 11.70 0.15
C ASP A 69 5.05 10.93 -1.19
N GLU A 70 4.80 11.64 -2.27
CA GLU A 70 4.71 11.07 -3.60
C GLU A 70 5.98 10.33 -4.01
N GLU A 71 7.14 10.96 -3.85
CA GLU A 71 8.41 10.38 -4.27
C GLU A 71 8.71 9.11 -3.49
N LEU A 72 8.51 9.15 -2.18
CA LEU A 72 8.81 8.02 -1.31
C LEU A 72 7.94 6.80 -1.62
N ILE A 73 6.63 7.00 -1.75
CA ILE A 73 5.71 5.90 -2.00
C ILE A 73 5.89 5.31 -3.39
N ARG A 74 6.03 6.18 -4.40
CA ARG A 74 6.20 5.72 -5.78
C ARG A 74 7.53 4.99 -5.97
N GLU A 75 8.60 5.53 -5.43
CA GLU A 75 9.91 4.90 -5.49
C GLU A 75 9.91 3.53 -4.80
N TYR A 76 9.30 3.44 -3.63
CA TYR A 76 9.17 2.17 -2.91
C TYR A 76 8.39 1.14 -3.72
N TRP A 77 7.27 1.55 -4.31
CA TRP A 77 6.47 0.65 -5.15
C TRP A 77 7.25 0.15 -6.36
N GLU A 78 7.97 1.05 -7.03
CA GLU A 78 8.82 0.68 -8.18
C GLU A 78 9.92 -0.28 -7.77
N ASP A 79 10.55 -0.05 -6.62
CA ASP A 79 11.59 -0.93 -6.08
C ASP A 79 11.01 -2.33 -5.77
N CYS A 80 9.82 -2.41 -5.20
CA CYS A 80 9.16 -3.67 -4.94
C CYS A 80 8.87 -4.44 -6.23
N LEU A 81 8.41 -3.74 -7.27
CA LEU A 81 8.16 -4.34 -8.58
C LEU A 81 9.45 -4.86 -9.20
N TYR A 82 10.53 -4.10 -9.10
CA TYR A 82 11.83 -4.50 -9.62
C TYR A 82 12.31 -5.77 -8.91
N ASP A 83 12.27 -5.80 -7.58
CA ASP A 83 12.72 -6.95 -6.80
C ASP A 83 11.91 -8.20 -7.15
N ARG A 84 10.60 -8.08 -7.33
CA ARG A 84 9.75 -9.19 -7.71
C ARG A 84 10.13 -9.77 -9.08
N GLN A 85 10.47 -8.89 -10.04
CA GLN A 85 10.83 -9.30 -11.39
C GLN A 85 12.22 -9.93 -11.47
N HIS A 86 13.10 -9.63 -10.53
CA HIS A 86 14.49 -10.06 -10.51
C HIS A 86 14.80 -11.06 -9.37
N ALA A 87 13.78 -11.54 -8.71
CA ALA A 87 13.92 -12.52 -7.62
C ALA A 87 14.20 -13.93 -8.16
#